data_665de8b75b7a1f32c4689194ebbe2ae2
#
_entry.id   665de8b75b7a1f32c4689194ebbe2ae2
#
_cell.length_a   1.000
_cell.length_b   1.000
_cell.length_c   1.000
_cell.angle_alpha   90.00
_cell.angle_beta   90.00
_cell.angle_gamma   90.00
#
_symmetry.space_group_name_H-M   'P 1'
#
loop_
_entity.id
_entity.type
_entity.pdbx_description
1 polymer ?
#
loop_
_entity_poly.entity_id
_entity_poly.type
_entity_poly.pdbx_seq_one_letter_code
_entity_poly.pdbx_strand_id
1 'polypeptide(L)'
;MASLRRLPTSSNWIACFIGVDGKRYQRSTGIKADGKMTTRRQAQRIAEEYEDLARKKKTVLQIQRVLSDLYEDVSGEALPDSNAQAFATKWLDSKQAEIRPHTLVFYRIKVESFMKFLGAKATGAIRELTTEDVRRWRDSEAKRLTAATANHGLKCIRMYFAAAKRHNLIADDPSKAVSILKKPQETVRRPFTRSELEALLKVAPQEWRSLILFGLYTGQRLGDLATLTWEQIDLDHNEIRLTTRKTSRNQKIPICTPLLTHIQGLTQPSARSKPVHPDADAQFKMQGRSGVLSRQFYELMTKAGLVEKKSHHKSQGSMGRSGRHNLSKISFHSLRHTTTSLLKNAGVSPAIAEEFVGHDSSEMNRVYTHIDQSAMRLAADKLPDFSQIKSDS
;
A
#
# COMPACT_ATOMS: atom_id res chain seq x y z
N MET A 1 -28.00 11.70 30.31
CA MET A 1 -27.17 11.42 31.50
C MET A 1 -26.34 10.17 31.25
N ALA A 2 -25.06 10.28 31.58
CA ALA A 2 -24.17 9.12 31.49
C ALA A 2 -24.60 8.02 32.48
N SER A 3 -24.51 6.79 32.05
CA SER A 3 -24.86 5.62 32.84
C SER A 3 -23.76 4.57 32.78
N LEU A 4 -23.76 3.69 33.78
CA LEU A 4 -22.82 2.56 33.84
C LEU A 4 -23.49 1.27 33.45
N ARG A 5 -22.77 0.43 32.73
CA ARG A 5 -23.20 -0.93 32.38
C ARG A 5 -22.10 -1.94 32.72
N ARG A 6 -22.49 -3.12 33.16
CA ARG A 6 -21.60 -4.26 33.32
C ARG A 6 -21.81 -5.19 32.13
N LEU A 7 -20.73 -5.51 31.41
CA LEU A 7 -20.76 -6.47 30.32
C LEU A 7 -20.15 -7.80 30.80
N PRO A 8 -20.71 -8.94 30.42
CA PRO A 8 -20.18 -10.26 30.81
C PRO A 8 -18.73 -10.48 30.32
N THR A 9 -18.36 -9.81 29.23
CA THR A 9 -17.04 -9.92 28.60
C THR A 9 -16.01 -8.91 29.12
N SER A 10 -16.37 -8.04 30.07
CA SER A 10 -15.45 -7.01 30.60
C SER A 10 -15.35 -7.08 32.12
N SER A 11 -14.13 -7.08 32.62
CA SER A 11 -13.82 -6.95 34.05
C SER A 11 -14.05 -5.53 34.60
N ASN A 12 -14.25 -4.54 33.71
CA ASN A 12 -14.38 -3.13 34.07
C ASN A 12 -15.80 -2.62 33.84
N TRP A 13 -16.16 -1.55 34.57
CA TRP A 13 -17.35 -0.78 34.29
C TRP A 13 -17.27 -0.13 32.91
N ILE A 14 -18.40 -0.19 32.19
CA ILE A 14 -18.55 0.46 30.88
C ILE A 14 -19.42 1.70 31.04
N ALA A 15 -18.88 2.86 30.68
CA ALA A 15 -19.61 4.10 30.59
C ALA A 15 -20.46 4.11 29.32
N CYS A 16 -21.74 4.44 29.46
CA CYS A 16 -22.66 4.67 28.34
C CYS A 16 -23.07 6.14 28.33
N PHE A 17 -22.76 6.85 27.26
CA PHE A 17 -23.06 8.28 27.11
C PHE A 17 -23.47 8.62 25.67
N ILE A 18 -24.03 9.81 25.47
CA ILE A 18 -24.43 10.28 24.14
C ILE A 18 -23.26 11.08 23.55
N GLY A 19 -22.79 10.66 22.38
CA GLY A 19 -21.73 11.36 21.63
C GLY A 19 -22.22 12.66 20.98
N VAL A 20 -21.27 13.35 20.35
CA VAL A 20 -21.49 14.61 19.62
C VAL A 20 -22.52 14.45 18.50
N ASP A 21 -22.58 13.28 17.87
CA ASP A 21 -23.50 12.90 16.78
C ASP A 21 -24.87 12.45 17.25
N GLY A 22 -25.18 12.58 18.54
CA GLY A 22 -26.44 12.14 19.12
C GLY A 22 -26.56 10.62 19.32
N LYS A 23 -25.54 9.84 18.93
CA LYS A 23 -25.53 8.39 19.09
C LYS A 23 -25.03 7.98 20.47
N ARG A 24 -25.50 6.82 20.93
CA ARG A 24 -25.07 6.23 22.18
C ARG A 24 -23.74 5.54 22.02
N TYR A 25 -22.76 5.90 22.84
CA TYR A 25 -21.42 5.31 22.87
C TYR A 25 -21.17 4.54 24.15
N GLN A 26 -20.33 3.52 24.05
CA GLN A 26 -19.88 2.73 25.18
C GLN A 26 -18.34 2.79 25.24
N ARG A 27 -17.79 3.07 26.40
CA ARG A 27 -16.35 3.14 26.64
C ARG A 27 -15.98 2.56 27.98
N SER A 28 -14.91 1.79 28.05
CA SER A 28 -14.40 1.30 29.32
C SER A 28 -13.95 2.45 30.23
N THR A 29 -14.34 2.41 31.48
CA THR A 29 -13.87 3.37 32.49
C THR A 29 -12.47 3.02 33.05
N GLY A 30 -11.96 1.81 32.78
CA GLY A 30 -10.72 1.30 33.39
C GLY A 30 -10.89 0.85 34.85
N ILE A 31 -12.06 1.08 35.48
CA ILE A 31 -12.35 0.74 36.86
C ILE A 31 -12.99 -0.65 36.95
N LYS A 32 -12.41 -1.55 37.77
CA LYS A 32 -12.93 -2.90 37.94
C LYS A 32 -14.36 -2.91 38.50
N ALA A 33 -15.20 -3.76 37.93
CA ALA A 33 -16.58 -3.97 38.34
C ALA A 33 -16.65 -5.02 39.49
N ASP A 34 -16.00 -4.70 40.63
CA ASP A 34 -15.83 -5.57 41.79
C ASP A 34 -17.02 -5.56 42.76
N GLY A 35 -18.10 -4.84 42.44
CA GLY A 35 -19.30 -4.71 43.23
C GLY A 35 -19.21 -3.69 44.39
N LYS A 36 -18.07 -3.05 44.62
CA LYS A 36 -17.92 -2.06 45.69
C LYS A 36 -18.54 -0.71 45.27
N MET A 37 -19.18 -0.04 46.25
CA MET A 37 -19.79 1.29 46.02
C MET A 37 -18.74 2.37 45.67
N THR A 38 -17.53 2.26 46.20
CA THR A 38 -16.42 3.21 45.93
C THR A 38 -15.96 3.15 44.49
N THR A 39 -15.74 1.96 43.94
CA THR A 39 -15.35 1.73 42.56
C THR A 39 -16.46 2.13 41.57
N ARG A 40 -17.73 1.86 41.94
CA ARG A 40 -18.87 2.30 41.16
C ARG A 40 -18.98 3.83 41.09
N ARG A 41 -18.74 4.55 42.22
CA ARG A 41 -18.73 6.01 42.24
C ARG A 41 -17.60 6.61 41.37
N GLN A 42 -16.41 6.00 41.44
CA GLN A 42 -15.30 6.42 40.58
C GLN A 42 -15.61 6.21 39.08
N ALA A 43 -16.16 5.06 38.73
CA ALA A 43 -16.58 4.78 37.36
C ALA A 43 -17.67 5.74 36.88
N GLN A 44 -18.62 6.13 37.74
CA GLN A 44 -19.68 7.09 37.43
C GLN A 44 -19.11 8.48 37.13
N ARG A 45 -18.13 8.98 37.91
CA ARG A 45 -17.44 10.23 37.61
C ARG A 45 -16.80 10.23 36.24
N ILE A 46 -16.10 9.15 35.87
CA ILE A 46 -15.47 9.01 34.56
C ILE A 46 -16.53 8.99 33.44
N ALA A 47 -17.69 8.36 33.68
CA ALA A 47 -18.79 8.36 32.71
C ALA A 47 -19.37 9.76 32.50
N GLU A 48 -19.49 10.53 33.57
CA GLU A 48 -19.93 11.94 33.53
C GLU A 48 -18.91 12.83 32.82
N GLU A 49 -17.60 12.63 33.06
CA GLU A 49 -16.53 13.32 32.35
C GLU A 49 -16.59 13.04 30.83
N TYR A 50 -16.87 11.81 30.42
CA TYR A 50 -17.04 11.48 29.00
C TYR A 50 -18.26 12.17 28.38
N GLU A 51 -19.38 12.28 29.11
CA GLU A 51 -20.56 13.01 28.66
C GLU A 51 -20.30 14.51 28.56
N ASP A 52 -19.60 15.10 29.54
CA ASP A 52 -19.25 16.53 29.54
C ASP A 52 -18.28 16.86 28.41
N LEU A 53 -17.29 16.03 28.16
CA LEU A 53 -16.40 16.17 27.01
C LEU A 53 -17.16 16.08 25.68
N ALA A 54 -18.15 15.21 25.58
CA ALA A 54 -19.01 15.11 24.41
C ALA A 54 -19.88 16.35 24.23
N ARG A 55 -20.45 16.91 25.32
CA ARG A 55 -21.20 18.17 25.31
C ARG A 55 -20.35 19.36 24.91
N LYS A 56 -19.13 19.48 25.47
CA LYS A 56 -18.17 20.56 25.11
C LYS A 56 -17.86 20.51 23.61
N LYS A 57 -17.60 19.32 23.04
CA LYS A 57 -17.39 19.17 21.59
C LYS A 57 -18.61 19.59 20.78
N LYS A 58 -19.83 19.25 21.22
CA LYS A 58 -21.06 19.69 20.54
C LYS A 58 -21.19 21.20 20.56
N THR A 59 -20.88 21.82 21.70
CA THR A 59 -20.92 23.30 21.83
C THR A 59 -19.88 23.97 20.94
N VAL A 60 -18.63 23.43 20.87
CA VAL A 60 -17.58 23.95 20.00
C VAL A 60 -17.98 23.85 18.52
N LEU A 61 -18.57 22.73 18.10
CA LEU A 61 -19.08 22.55 16.73
C LEU A 61 -20.21 23.53 16.40
N GLN A 62 -21.10 23.80 17.36
CA GLN A 62 -22.17 24.78 17.18
C GLN A 62 -21.63 26.21 17.06
N ILE A 63 -20.67 26.59 17.90
CA ILE A 63 -20.01 27.89 17.84
C ILE A 63 -19.25 28.05 16.52
N GLN A 64 -18.47 27.05 16.11
CA GLN A 64 -17.77 27.09 14.83
C GLN A 64 -18.72 27.23 13.65
N ARG A 65 -19.88 26.57 13.71
CA ARG A 65 -20.91 26.71 12.67
C ARG A 65 -21.46 28.14 12.60
N VAL A 66 -21.86 28.70 13.73
CA VAL A 66 -22.38 30.07 13.80
C VAL A 66 -21.33 31.09 13.34
N LEU A 67 -20.08 30.94 13.78
CA LEU A 67 -18.98 31.81 13.32
C LEU A 67 -18.70 31.67 11.82
N SER A 68 -18.79 30.45 11.28
CA SER A 68 -18.61 30.22 9.86
C SER A 68 -19.75 30.83 9.04
N ASP A 69 -21.00 30.66 9.50
CA ASP A 69 -22.17 31.24 8.83
C ASP A 69 -22.11 32.75 8.85
N LEU A 70 -21.77 33.36 10.00
CA LEU A 70 -21.62 34.81 10.14
C LEU A 70 -20.49 35.37 9.26
N TYR A 71 -19.34 34.66 9.20
CA TYR A 71 -18.23 35.06 8.36
C TYR A 71 -18.61 35.04 6.87
N GLU A 72 -19.29 33.98 6.44
CA GLU A 72 -19.76 33.81 5.06
C GLU A 72 -20.81 34.87 4.67
N ASP A 73 -21.75 35.18 5.60
CA ASP A 73 -22.76 36.21 5.38
C ASP A 73 -22.16 37.62 5.24
N VAL A 74 -21.05 37.90 5.97
CA VAL A 74 -20.39 39.23 5.96
C VAL A 74 -19.36 39.36 4.85
N SER A 75 -18.57 38.31 4.57
CA SER A 75 -17.46 38.36 3.61
C SER A 75 -17.81 37.83 2.23
N GLY A 76 -18.90 37.09 2.08
CA GLY A 76 -19.23 36.36 0.86
C GLY A 76 -18.33 35.12 0.61
N GLU A 77 -17.41 34.80 1.52
CA GLU A 77 -16.45 33.70 1.40
C GLU A 77 -16.52 32.77 2.61
N ALA A 78 -16.25 31.49 2.39
CA ALA A 78 -16.15 30.53 3.48
C ALA A 78 -14.96 30.83 4.40
N LEU A 79 -15.15 30.61 5.71
CA LEU A 79 -14.08 30.78 6.69
C LEU A 79 -12.82 30.04 6.24
N PRO A 80 -11.63 30.64 6.17
CA PRO A 80 -10.43 30.04 5.57
C PRO A 80 -10.09 28.64 6.06
N ASP A 81 -10.33 28.37 7.34
CA ASP A 81 -10.08 27.03 7.92
C ASP A 81 -11.19 26.02 7.61
N SER A 82 -12.36 26.45 7.16
CA SER A 82 -13.47 25.59 6.75
C SER A 82 -13.53 25.32 5.24
N ASN A 83 -12.75 26.06 4.46
CA ASN A 83 -12.64 25.92 3.01
C ASN A 83 -12.05 24.55 2.64
N ALA A 84 -12.73 23.80 1.76
CA ALA A 84 -12.34 22.44 1.43
C ALA A 84 -10.94 22.35 0.79
N GLN A 85 -10.60 23.27 -0.11
CA GLN A 85 -9.29 23.30 -0.78
C GLN A 85 -8.16 23.75 0.17
N ALA A 86 -8.40 24.74 1.02
CA ALA A 86 -7.43 25.17 2.01
C ALA A 86 -7.13 24.06 3.03
N PHE A 87 -8.17 23.36 3.51
CA PHE A 87 -8.00 22.19 4.36
C PHE A 87 -7.26 21.06 3.64
N ALA A 88 -7.51 20.83 2.35
CA ALA A 88 -6.81 19.81 1.57
C ALA A 88 -5.29 20.08 1.53
N THR A 89 -4.86 21.32 1.35
CA THR A 89 -3.45 21.72 1.39
C THR A 89 -2.84 21.44 2.76
N LYS A 90 -3.45 21.94 3.83
CA LYS A 90 -2.99 21.69 5.22
C LYS A 90 -2.92 20.19 5.55
N TRP A 91 -3.91 19.42 5.11
CA TRP A 91 -3.92 17.96 5.32
C TRP A 91 -2.80 17.24 4.56
N LEU A 92 -2.53 17.62 3.32
CA LEU A 92 -1.42 17.05 2.54
C LEU A 92 -0.07 17.39 3.16
N ASP A 93 0.11 18.61 3.66
CA ASP A 93 1.33 19.04 4.33
C ASP A 93 1.56 18.26 5.63
N SER A 94 0.50 18.04 6.42
CA SER A 94 0.60 17.20 7.63
C SER A 94 0.99 15.74 7.31
N LYS A 95 0.65 15.23 6.13
CA LYS A 95 1.01 13.88 5.70
C LYS A 95 2.46 13.74 5.25
N GLN A 96 3.16 14.83 4.98
CA GLN A 96 4.54 14.78 4.50
C GLN A 96 5.49 14.07 5.47
N ALA A 97 5.30 14.27 6.78
CA ALA A 97 6.09 13.59 7.80
C ALA A 97 5.63 12.15 8.12
N GLU A 98 4.36 11.82 7.80
CA GLU A 98 3.75 10.55 8.22
C GLU A 98 3.92 9.43 7.18
N ILE A 99 4.03 9.78 5.90
CA ILE A 99 3.97 8.82 4.81
C ILE A 99 5.15 8.98 3.84
N ARG A 100 5.44 7.91 3.10
CA ARG A 100 6.52 7.92 2.10
C ARG A 100 6.24 8.90 0.96
N PRO A 101 7.26 9.53 0.37
CA PRO A 101 7.10 10.53 -0.71
C PRO A 101 6.22 10.06 -1.86
N HIS A 102 6.38 8.80 -2.30
CA HIS A 102 5.56 8.24 -3.38
C HIS A 102 4.07 8.11 -3.02
N THR A 103 3.77 7.78 -1.77
CA THR A 103 2.38 7.73 -1.27
C THR A 103 1.79 9.13 -1.18
N LEU A 104 2.59 10.12 -0.77
CA LEU A 104 2.18 11.52 -0.73
C LEU A 104 1.84 12.05 -2.14
N VAL A 105 2.67 11.74 -3.13
CA VAL A 105 2.38 12.08 -4.55
C VAL A 105 1.04 11.48 -4.99
N PHE A 106 0.77 10.23 -4.64
CA PHE A 106 -0.53 9.61 -4.95
C PHE A 106 -1.69 10.33 -4.26
N TYR A 107 -1.56 10.68 -2.98
CA TYR A 107 -2.59 11.41 -2.24
C TYR A 107 -2.83 12.79 -2.86
N ARG A 108 -1.77 13.51 -3.18
CA ARG A 108 -1.84 14.81 -3.85
C ARG A 108 -2.64 14.72 -5.15
N ILE A 109 -2.28 13.79 -6.03
CA ILE A 109 -2.98 13.59 -7.31
C ILE A 109 -4.48 13.31 -7.10
N LYS A 110 -4.85 12.52 -6.07
CA LYS A 110 -6.25 12.17 -5.82
C LYS A 110 -7.05 13.30 -5.21
N VAL A 111 -6.46 14.04 -4.29
CA VAL A 111 -7.08 15.21 -3.68
C VAL A 111 -7.22 16.33 -4.70
N GLU A 112 -6.20 16.62 -5.49
CA GLU A 112 -6.27 17.61 -6.58
C GLU A 112 -7.33 17.22 -7.62
N SER A 113 -7.42 15.93 -7.99
CA SER A 113 -8.47 15.44 -8.87
C SER A 113 -9.87 15.67 -8.28
N PHE A 114 -10.03 15.46 -6.98
CA PHE A 114 -11.30 15.70 -6.30
C PHE A 114 -11.64 17.19 -6.24
N MET A 115 -10.70 18.05 -5.85
CA MET A 115 -10.89 19.51 -5.83
C MET A 115 -11.23 20.05 -7.22
N LYS A 116 -10.52 19.59 -8.25
CA LYS A 116 -10.82 19.96 -9.65
C LYS A 116 -12.24 19.53 -10.08
N PHE A 117 -12.68 18.34 -9.64
CA PHE A 117 -14.02 17.85 -9.94
C PHE A 117 -15.11 18.69 -9.26
N LEU A 118 -14.87 19.14 -8.04
CA LEU A 118 -15.80 19.98 -7.28
C LEU A 118 -15.96 21.39 -7.90
N GLY A 119 -14.94 21.89 -8.62
CA GLY A 119 -14.98 23.23 -9.21
C GLY A 119 -15.16 24.31 -8.13
N ALA A 120 -16.16 25.18 -8.29
CA ALA A 120 -16.45 26.25 -7.33
C ALA A 120 -16.76 25.72 -5.92
N LYS A 121 -17.32 24.53 -5.73
CA LYS A 121 -17.54 23.96 -4.40
C LYS A 121 -16.25 23.69 -3.63
N ALA A 122 -15.09 23.58 -4.29
CA ALA A 122 -13.81 23.37 -3.62
C ALA A 122 -13.37 24.58 -2.76
N THR A 123 -13.79 25.77 -3.13
CA THR A 123 -13.52 27.03 -2.39
C THR A 123 -14.57 27.31 -1.33
N GLY A 124 -15.68 26.60 -1.33
CA GLY A 124 -16.73 26.68 -0.32
C GLY A 124 -16.43 25.86 0.94
N ALA A 125 -17.34 25.94 1.90
CA ALA A 125 -17.18 25.25 3.18
C ALA A 125 -17.19 23.72 3.00
N ILE A 126 -16.22 23.03 3.61
CA ILE A 126 -16.10 21.56 3.52
C ILE A 126 -17.36 20.84 4.04
N ARG A 127 -18.10 21.47 4.96
CA ARG A 127 -19.36 20.92 5.50
C ARG A 127 -20.48 20.80 4.46
N GLU A 128 -20.39 21.52 3.34
CA GLU A 128 -21.39 21.51 2.27
C GLU A 128 -21.16 20.38 1.27
N LEU A 129 -20.00 19.74 1.35
CA LEU A 129 -19.71 18.60 0.49
C LEU A 129 -20.55 17.39 0.89
N THR A 130 -21.25 16.84 -0.09
CA THR A 130 -22.25 15.79 0.11
C THR A 130 -21.71 14.40 -0.27
N THR A 131 -22.41 13.36 0.16
CA THR A 131 -22.18 11.98 -0.28
C THR A 131 -22.28 11.86 -1.80
N GLU A 132 -23.18 12.64 -2.42
CA GLU A 132 -23.36 12.67 -3.87
C GLU A 132 -22.13 13.22 -4.59
N ASP A 133 -21.52 14.30 -4.07
CA ASP A 133 -20.29 14.86 -4.66
C ASP A 133 -19.17 13.82 -4.68
N VAL A 134 -18.99 13.08 -3.59
CA VAL A 134 -17.98 12.01 -3.51
C VAL A 134 -18.31 10.84 -4.44
N ARG A 135 -19.58 10.44 -4.52
CA ARG A 135 -20.03 9.36 -5.41
C ARG A 135 -19.80 9.71 -6.87
N ARG A 136 -20.23 10.90 -7.30
CA ARG A 136 -20.06 11.38 -8.69
C ARG A 136 -18.60 11.50 -9.08
N TRP A 137 -17.74 11.99 -8.17
CA TRP A 137 -16.30 12.00 -8.42
C TRP A 137 -15.74 10.58 -8.59
N ARG A 138 -16.05 9.64 -7.68
CA ARG A 138 -15.64 8.22 -7.81
C ARG A 138 -16.05 7.65 -9.17
N ASP A 139 -17.27 7.90 -9.59
CA ASP A 139 -17.81 7.38 -10.84
C ASP A 139 -17.15 8.04 -12.06
N SER A 140 -16.80 9.32 -11.98
CA SER A 140 -16.01 10.01 -13.01
C SER A 140 -14.58 9.43 -13.11
N GLU A 141 -13.93 9.11 -11.99
CA GLU A 141 -12.64 8.43 -11.99
C GLU A 141 -12.73 7.03 -12.62
N ALA A 142 -13.82 6.29 -12.38
CA ALA A 142 -14.05 4.97 -12.94
C ALA A 142 -14.24 4.94 -14.45
N LYS A 143 -14.68 6.05 -15.06
CA LYS A 143 -14.79 6.17 -16.54
C LYS A 143 -13.43 6.16 -17.24
N ARG A 144 -12.37 6.64 -16.59
CA ARG A 144 -11.03 6.75 -17.17
C ARG A 144 -9.98 5.85 -16.51
N LEU A 145 -10.25 5.30 -15.32
CA LEU A 145 -9.33 4.44 -14.56
C LEU A 145 -9.97 3.08 -14.30
N THR A 146 -9.17 2.12 -13.82
CA THR A 146 -9.71 0.84 -13.36
C THR A 146 -10.49 1.03 -12.05
N ALA A 147 -11.47 0.15 -11.80
CA ALA A 147 -12.24 0.14 -10.55
C ALA A 147 -11.32 0.05 -9.30
N ALA A 148 -10.23 -0.73 -9.38
CA ALA A 148 -9.23 -0.80 -8.31
C ALA A 148 -8.57 0.55 -8.04
N THR A 149 -8.16 1.28 -9.09
CA THR A 149 -7.52 2.61 -8.96
C THR A 149 -8.51 3.66 -8.45
N ALA A 150 -9.76 3.63 -8.92
CA ALA A 150 -10.82 4.52 -8.43
C ALA A 150 -11.13 4.24 -6.94
N ASN A 151 -11.19 2.97 -6.53
CA ASN A 151 -11.37 2.57 -5.13
C ASN A 151 -10.19 3.01 -4.24
N HIS A 152 -8.95 2.97 -4.74
CA HIS A 152 -7.79 3.53 -4.01
C HIS A 152 -7.91 5.04 -3.84
N GLY A 153 -8.40 5.74 -4.88
CA GLY A 153 -8.72 7.16 -4.79
C GLY A 153 -9.79 7.44 -3.72
N LEU A 154 -10.89 6.68 -3.72
CA LEU A 154 -11.93 6.80 -2.71
C LEU A 154 -11.40 6.57 -1.28
N LYS A 155 -10.48 5.61 -1.08
CA LYS A 155 -9.82 5.42 0.22
C LYS A 155 -9.05 6.67 0.66
N CYS A 156 -8.36 7.33 -0.26
CA CYS A 156 -7.65 8.58 0.02
C CYS A 156 -8.62 9.68 0.45
N ILE A 157 -9.73 9.87 -0.28
CA ILE A 157 -10.75 10.87 0.04
C ILE A 157 -11.47 10.56 1.36
N ARG A 158 -11.66 9.28 1.71
CA ARG A 158 -12.15 8.89 3.03
C ARG A 158 -11.21 9.30 4.16
N MET A 159 -9.89 9.21 3.96
CA MET A 159 -8.91 9.67 4.95
C MET A 159 -8.93 11.20 5.10
N TYR A 160 -9.12 11.93 3.99
CA TYR A 160 -9.30 13.39 3.99
C TYR A 160 -10.53 13.79 4.82
N PHE A 161 -11.72 13.22 4.56
CA PHE A 161 -12.93 13.52 5.33
C PHE A 161 -12.86 13.03 6.78
N ALA A 162 -12.21 11.91 7.04
CA ALA A 162 -11.97 11.45 8.41
C ALA A 162 -11.08 12.42 9.19
N ALA A 163 -10.11 13.06 8.52
CA ALA A 163 -9.32 14.13 9.12
C ALA A 163 -10.18 15.38 9.36
N ALA A 164 -10.97 15.83 8.38
CA ALA A 164 -11.89 16.95 8.54
C ALA A 164 -12.84 16.76 9.74
N LYS A 165 -13.37 15.53 9.91
CA LYS A 165 -14.21 15.20 11.07
C LYS A 165 -13.45 15.25 12.39
N ARG A 166 -12.18 14.81 12.44
CA ARG A 166 -11.33 14.91 13.65
C ARG A 166 -11.03 16.35 14.03
N HIS A 167 -10.90 17.24 13.02
CA HIS A 167 -10.71 18.68 13.22
C HIS A 167 -12.02 19.43 13.46
N ASN A 168 -13.15 18.73 13.59
CA ASN A 168 -14.49 19.28 13.81
C ASN A 168 -14.99 20.23 12.69
N LEU A 169 -14.44 20.13 11.48
CA LEU A 169 -14.90 20.91 10.31
C LEU A 169 -16.20 20.38 9.72
N ILE A 170 -16.50 19.11 9.96
CA ILE A 170 -17.74 18.44 9.54
C ILE A 170 -18.29 17.59 10.69
N ALA A 171 -19.61 17.54 10.81
CA ALA A 171 -20.29 16.70 11.80
C ALA A 171 -20.30 15.23 11.36
N ASP A 172 -20.59 14.99 10.09
CA ASP A 172 -20.64 13.67 9.49
C ASP A 172 -19.75 13.57 8.27
N ASP A 173 -19.16 12.37 8.09
CA ASP A 173 -18.25 12.06 6.98
C ASP A 173 -19.08 11.62 5.76
N PRO A 174 -19.20 12.45 4.70
CA PRO A 174 -20.01 12.14 3.53
C PRO A 174 -19.43 10.99 2.69
N SER A 175 -18.17 10.65 2.88
CA SER A 175 -17.52 9.57 2.11
C SER A 175 -17.84 8.17 2.62
N LYS A 176 -18.33 8.03 3.87
CA LYS A 176 -18.60 6.72 4.49
C LYS A 176 -19.72 5.96 3.79
N ALA A 177 -20.77 6.66 3.35
CA ALA A 177 -21.90 6.05 2.67
C ALA A 177 -21.62 5.68 1.20
N VAL A 178 -20.48 6.11 0.63
CA VAL A 178 -20.11 5.80 -0.75
C VAL A 178 -19.51 4.40 -0.82
N SER A 179 -20.18 3.46 -1.48
CA SER A 179 -19.69 2.09 -1.68
C SER A 179 -18.46 2.05 -2.57
N ILE A 180 -17.60 1.05 -2.38
CA ILE A 180 -16.53 0.73 -3.32
C ILE A 180 -17.11 0.15 -4.61
N LEU A 181 -16.47 0.39 -5.74
CA LEU A 181 -16.85 -0.21 -7.02
C LEU A 181 -16.51 -1.70 -7.02
N LYS A 182 -17.43 -2.52 -7.55
CA LYS A 182 -17.16 -3.93 -7.78
C LYS A 182 -16.01 -4.06 -8.78
N LYS A 183 -15.00 -4.81 -8.41
CA LYS A 183 -13.91 -5.08 -9.35
C LYS A 183 -14.38 -6.10 -10.37
N PRO A 184 -14.16 -5.88 -11.69
CA PRO A 184 -14.26 -6.97 -12.65
C PRO A 184 -13.33 -8.10 -12.20
N GLN A 185 -13.63 -9.32 -12.60
CA GLN A 185 -12.72 -10.45 -12.38
C GLN A 185 -11.39 -10.10 -13.07
N GLU A 186 -10.41 -9.68 -12.28
CA GLU A 186 -9.14 -9.19 -12.81
C GLU A 186 -8.42 -10.34 -13.50
N THR A 187 -7.72 -10.02 -14.58
CA THR A 187 -6.70 -10.88 -15.18
C THR A 187 -5.67 -11.17 -14.10
N VAL A 188 -5.82 -12.28 -13.40
CA VAL A 188 -4.91 -12.70 -12.34
C VAL A 188 -3.52 -12.87 -12.95
N ARG A 189 -2.53 -12.17 -12.42
CA ARG A 189 -1.14 -12.40 -12.80
C ARG A 189 -0.81 -13.85 -12.47
N ARG A 190 -0.22 -14.54 -13.44
CA ARG A 190 0.15 -15.94 -13.31
C ARG A 190 1.67 -16.12 -13.18
N PRO A 191 2.12 -17.25 -12.66
CA PRO A 191 3.51 -17.66 -12.78
C PRO A 191 3.94 -17.81 -14.24
N PHE A 192 5.25 -17.74 -14.47
CA PHE A 192 5.87 -18.17 -15.73
C PHE A 192 5.86 -19.71 -15.82
N THR A 193 5.68 -20.23 -17.02
CA THR A 193 5.98 -21.63 -17.33
C THR A 193 7.48 -21.82 -17.52
N ARG A 194 7.95 -23.07 -17.50
CA ARG A 194 9.36 -23.40 -17.77
C ARG A 194 9.79 -22.92 -19.16
N SER A 195 9.01 -23.24 -20.18
CA SER A 195 9.30 -22.83 -21.57
C SER A 195 9.34 -21.31 -21.75
N GLU A 196 8.49 -20.55 -21.03
CA GLU A 196 8.52 -19.08 -21.06
C GLU A 196 9.78 -18.52 -20.40
N LEU A 197 10.23 -19.13 -19.28
CA LEU A 197 11.50 -18.74 -18.64
C LEU A 197 12.69 -19.03 -19.56
N GLU A 198 12.72 -20.20 -20.21
CA GLU A 198 13.75 -20.58 -21.18
C GLU A 198 13.81 -19.59 -22.34
N ALA A 199 12.64 -19.27 -22.95
CA ALA A 199 12.56 -18.29 -24.03
C ALA A 199 13.03 -16.88 -23.59
N LEU A 200 12.65 -16.47 -22.37
CA LEU A 200 13.04 -15.18 -21.82
C LEU A 200 14.56 -15.11 -21.57
N LEU A 201 15.13 -16.16 -20.98
CA LEU A 201 16.58 -16.24 -20.69
C LEU A 201 17.45 -16.28 -21.95
N LYS A 202 16.94 -16.86 -23.05
CA LYS A 202 17.65 -16.89 -24.35
C LYS A 202 17.86 -15.49 -24.93
N VAL A 203 16.88 -14.61 -24.84
CA VAL A 203 16.91 -13.27 -25.43
C VAL A 203 17.42 -12.18 -24.46
N ALA A 204 17.66 -12.53 -23.20
CA ALA A 204 18.02 -11.57 -22.17
C ALA A 204 19.52 -11.21 -22.25
N PRO A 205 19.92 -9.94 -22.33
CA PRO A 205 21.30 -9.50 -22.14
C PRO A 205 21.84 -9.95 -20.77
N GLN A 206 23.16 -10.01 -20.63
CA GLN A 206 23.84 -10.57 -19.46
C GLN A 206 23.30 -10.03 -18.11
N GLU A 207 23.17 -8.73 -17.95
CA GLU A 207 22.66 -8.15 -16.70
C GLU A 207 21.18 -8.47 -16.46
N TRP A 208 20.35 -8.44 -17.51
CA TRP A 208 18.95 -8.84 -17.40
C TRP A 208 18.78 -10.34 -17.13
N ARG A 209 19.65 -11.18 -17.70
CA ARG A 209 19.69 -12.60 -17.37
C ARG A 209 19.96 -12.78 -15.87
N SER A 210 20.93 -12.06 -15.33
CA SER A 210 21.24 -12.06 -13.91
C SER A 210 20.02 -11.60 -13.07
N LEU A 211 19.41 -10.45 -13.40
CA LEU A 211 18.21 -9.96 -12.71
C LEU A 211 17.05 -10.97 -12.71
N ILE A 212 16.87 -11.69 -13.82
CA ILE A 212 15.83 -12.72 -13.95
C ILE A 212 16.12 -13.89 -13.02
N LEU A 213 17.36 -14.40 -13.01
CA LEU A 213 17.78 -15.49 -12.13
C LEU A 213 17.67 -15.09 -10.65
N PHE A 214 18.15 -13.92 -10.26
CA PHE A 214 17.94 -13.42 -8.91
C PHE A 214 16.44 -13.29 -8.57
N GLY A 215 15.64 -12.76 -9.49
CA GLY A 215 14.18 -12.65 -9.29
C GLY A 215 13.50 -13.99 -9.12
N LEU A 216 13.91 -15.00 -9.90
CA LEU A 216 13.36 -16.34 -9.84
C LEU A 216 13.77 -17.10 -8.58
N TYR A 217 15.06 -17.05 -8.21
CA TYR A 217 15.59 -17.84 -7.10
C TYR A 217 15.45 -17.19 -5.73
N THR A 218 15.15 -15.89 -5.67
CA THR A 218 14.93 -15.17 -4.39
C THR A 218 13.48 -14.69 -4.22
N GLY A 219 12.73 -14.60 -5.30
CA GLY A 219 11.39 -14.01 -5.29
C GLY A 219 11.37 -12.51 -4.96
N GLN A 220 12.50 -11.80 -5.03
CA GLN A 220 12.56 -10.39 -4.62
C GLN A 220 12.01 -9.43 -5.68
N ARG A 221 11.66 -8.23 -5.25
CA ARG A 221 11.10 -7.20 -6.14
C ARG A 221 12.19 -6.59 -7.01
N LEU A 222 11.85 -6.24 -8.25
CA LEU A 222 12.79 -5.65 -9.22
C LEU A 222 13.56 -4.45 -8.65
N GLY A 223 12.93 -3.58 -7.88
CA GLY A 223 13.60 -2.44 -7.27
C GLY A 223 14.61 -2.81 -6.17
N ASP A 224 14.34 -3.89 -5.43
CA ASP A 224 15.26 -4.39 -4.40
C ASP A 224 16.47 -5.07 -5.05
N LEU A 225 16.28 -5.83 -6.13
CA LEU A 225 17.35 -6.47 -6.89
C LEU A 225 18.20 -5.49 -7.72
N ALA A 226 17.58 -4.45 -8.28
CA ALA A 226 18.29 -3.42 -9.02
C ALA A 226 19.31 -2.66 -8.16
N THR A 227 19.02 -2.52 -6.87
CA THR A 227 19.89 -1.79 -5.93
C THR A 227 20.66 -2.71 -4.99
N LEU A 228 20.68 -4.03 -5.26
CA LEU A 228 21.41 -5.01 -4.47
C LEU A 228 22.90 -4.79 -4.63
N THR A 229 23.65 -4.73 -3.53
CA THR A 229 25.10 -4.57 -3.51
C THR A 229 25.80 -5.88 -3.17
N TRP A 230 27.08 -5.99 -3.53
CA TRP A 230 27.87 -7.17 -3.23
C TRP A 230 28.10 -7.40 -1.74
N GLU A 231 28.08 -6.34 -0.91
CA GLU A 231 28.17 -6.48 0.55
C GLU A 231 26.96 -7.19 1.17
N GLN A 232 25.83 -7.20 0.47
CA GLN A 232 24.60 -7.87 0.89
C GLN A 232 24.58 -9.37 0.53
N ILE A 233 25.59 -9.83 -0.23
CA ILE A 233 25.77 -11.24 -0.60
C ILE A 233 26.84 -11.83 0.30
N ASP A 234 26.44 -12.71 1.21
CA ASP A 234 27.32 -13.47 2.09
C ASP A 234 27.53 -14.86 1.50
N LEU A 235 28.70 -15.03 0.84
CA LEU A 235 29.05 -16.31 0.22
C LEU A 235 29.53 -17.35 1.22
N ASP A 236 30.02 -16.95 2.39
CA ASP A 236 30.48 -17.86 3.43
C ASP A 236 29.30 -18.59 4.06
N HIS A 237 28.17 -17.88 4.23
CA HIS A 237 26.92 -18.46 4.75
C HIS A 237 25.93 -18.83 3.65
N ASN A 238 26.24 -18.57 2.37
CA ASN A 238 25.35 -18.74 1.22
C ASN A 238 23.98 -18.08 1.45
N GLU A 239 23.97 -16.80 1.78
CA GLU A 239 22.74 -16.04 2.00
C GLU A 239 22.82 -14.60 1.43
N ILE A 240 21.68 -14.07 1.04
CA ILE A 240 21.51 -12.66 0.68
C ILE A 240 20.82 -11.96 1.84
N ARG A 241 21.44 -10.90 2.37
CA ARG A 241 20.92 -10.06 3.47
C ARG A 241 20.49 -8.72 2.92
N LEU A 242 19.19 -8.48 2.88
CA LEU A 242 18.67 -7.22 2.36
C LEU A 242 17.52 -6.65 3.22
N THR A 243 17.44 -5.33 3.24
CA THR A 243 16.28 -4.63 3.79
C THR A 243 15.37 -4.20 2.65
N THR A 244 14.16 -4.76 2.59
CA THR A 244 13.23 -4.47 1.50
C THR A 244 12.81 -3.00 1.50
N ARG A 245 12.89 -2.33 0.36
CA ARG A 245 12.60 -0.89 0.24
C ARG A 245 11.14 -0.54 0.52
N LYS A 246 10.20 -1.41 0.18
CA LYS A 246 8.76 -1.15 0.32
C LYS A 246 8.26 -1.31 1.76
N THR A 247 8.80 -2.25 2.52
CA THR A 247 8.26 -2.62 3.84
C THR A 247 9.27 -2.47 4.97
N SER A 248 10.52 -2.08 4.63
CA SER A 248 11.65 -1.96 5.56
C SER A 248 11.90 -3.23 6.38
N ARG A 249 11.55 -4.39 5.79
CA ARG A 249 11.76 -5.68 6.42
C ARG A 249 13.16 -6.18 6.13
N ASN A 250 13.88 -6.59 7.15
CA ASN A 250 15.14 -7.31 7.02
C ASN A 250 14.85 -8.75 6.62
N GLN A 251 15.48 -9.21 5.55
CA GLN A 251 15.37 -10.58 5.05
C GLN A 251 16.74 -11.21 4.94
N LYS A 252 16.82 -12.49 5.29
CA LYS A 252 17.93 -13.40 5.02
C LYS A 252 17.41 -14.49 4.08
N ILE A 253 17.91 -14.50 2.86
CA ILE A 253 17.44 -15.39 1.80
C ILE A 253 18.55 -16.38 1.48
N PRO A 254 18.34 -17.68 1.69
CA PRO A 254 19.32 -18.70 1.31
C PRO A 254 19.57 -18.68 -0.20
N ILE A 255 20.82 -18.82 -0.59
CA ILE A 255 21.25 -18.94 -1.98
C ILE A 255 21.23 -20.42 -2.35
N CYS A 256 20.33 -20.82 -3.28
CA CYS A 256 20.32 -22.16 -3.84
C CYS A 256 21.50 -22.40 -4.78
N THR A 257 21.85 -23.67 -5.00
CA THR A 257 23.00 -24.06 -5.82
C THR A 257 23.03 -23.41 -7.22
N PRO A 258 21.92 -23.35 -7.99
CA PRO A 258 21.93 -22.70 -9.30
C PRO A 258 22.22 -21.19 -9.23
N LEU A 259 21.71 -20.51 -8.22
CA LEU A 259 22.01 -19.08 -8.04
C LEU A 259 23.45 -18.87 -7.57
N LEU A 260 23.97 -19.73 -6.70
CA LEU A 260 25.37 -19.67 -6.24
C LEU A 260 26.34 -19.83 -7.42
N THR A 261 26.12 -20.83 -8.27
CA THR A 261 26.91 -21.03 -9.49
C THR A 261 26.90 -19.80 -10.39
N HIS A 262 25.70 -19.18 -10.56
CA HIS A 262 25.58 -17.95 -11.33
C HIS A 262 26.36 -16.79 -10.69
N ILE A 263 26.25 -16.57 -9.38
CA ILE A 263 26.96 -15.50 -8.66
C ILE A 263 28.48 -15.67 -8.75
N GLN A 264 28.97 -16.90 -8.61
CA GLN A 264 30.41 -17.21 -8.74
C GLN A 264 30.96 -16.92 -10.14
N GLY A 265 30.10 -17.03 -11.18
CA GLY A 265 30.47 -16.66 -12.55
C GLY A 265 30.40 -15.16 -12.85
N LEU A 266 29.93 -14.32 -11.94
CA LEU A 266 29.90 -12.88 -12.13
C LEU A 266 31.24 -12.24 -11.74
N THR A 267 31.64 -11.21 -12.48
CA THR A 267 32.84 -10.41 -12.13
C THR A 267 32.57 -9.59 -10.88
N GLN A 268 33.24 -9.91 -9.79
CA GLN A 268 33.12 -9.17 -8.55
C GLN A 268 34.00 -7.91 -8.57
N PRO A 269 33.48 -6.73 -8.24
CA PRO A 269 34.28 -5.53 -8.13
C PRO A 269 35.13 -5.53 -6.84
N SER A 270 36.23 -4.81 -6.83
CA SER A 270 37.09 -4.66 -5.64
C SER A 270 36.36 -4.03 -4.44
N ALA A 271 35.41 -3.13 -4.69
CA ALA A 271 34.59 -2.51 -3.65
C ALA A 271 33.23 -3.22 -3.53
N ARG A 272 33.01 -3.91 -2.43
CA ARG A 272 31.75 -4.66 -2.19
C ARG A 272 30.50 -3.79 -2.04
N SER A 273 30.66 -2.47 -1.83
CA SER A 273 29.54 -1.51 -1.82
C SER A 273 28.95 -1.23 -3.21
N LYS A 274 29.62 -1.69 -4.29
CA LYS A 274 29.09 -1.54 -5.66
C LYS A 274 27.88 -2.45 -5.90
N PRO A 275 26.94 -2.01 -6.77
CA PRO A 275 25.78 -2.83 -7.12
C PRO A 275 26.17 -4.10 -7.89
N VAL A 276 25.38 -5.15 -7.73
CA VAL A 276 25.49 -6.39 -8.50
C VAL A 276 25.05 -6.16 -9.96
N HIS A 277 24.10 -5.24 -10.14
CA HIS A 277 23.51 -4.89 -11.43
C HIS A 277 23.68 -3.38 -11.69
N PRO A 278 24.85 -2.95 -12.19
CA PRO A 278 25.20 -1.52 -12.26
C PRO A 278 24.30 -0.68 -13.17
N ASP A 279 23.89 -1.22 -14.33
CA ASP A 279 23.01 -0.49 -15.26
C ASP A 279 21.59 -0.33 -14.67
N ALA A 280 21.06 -1.37 -14.04
CA ALA A 280 19.78 -1.32 -13.39
C ALA A 280 19.78 -0.38 -12.17
N ASP A 281 20.86 -0.37 -11.37
CA ASP A 281 21.03 0.55 -10.24
C ASP A 281 21.06 2.01 -10.71
N ALA A 282 21.87 2.31 -11.74
CA ALA A 282 21.97 3.64 -12.32
C ALA A 282 20.59 4.15 -12.81
N GLN A 283 19.84 3.32 -13.55
CA GLN A 283 18.53 3.67 -14.04
C GLN A 283 17.49 3.82 -12.92
N PHE A 284 17.57 2.95 -11.91
CA PHE A 284 16.70 3.04 -10.74
C PHE A 284 16.94 4.33 -9.96
N LYS A 285 18.20 4.70 -9.70
CA LYS A 285 18.58 5.93 -8.97
C LYS A 285 18.19 7.19 -9.73
N MET A 286 18.41 7.23 -11.04
CA MET A 286 18.04 8.36 -11.88
C MET A 286 16.53 8.64 -11.86
N GLN A 287 15.68 7.61 -11.80
CA GLN A 287 14.23 7.73 -11.86
C GLN A 287 13.55 7.68 -10.47
N GLY A 288 14.27 7.27 -9.42
CA GLY A 288 13.72 7.02 -8.09
C GLY A 288 12.69 5.87 -8.03
N ARG A 289 12.54 5.12 -9.12
CA ARG A 289 11.51 4.05 -9.27
C ARG A 289 11.87 3.04 -10.37
N SER A 290 11.30 1.84 -10.28
CA SER A 290 11.52 0.75 -11.24
C SER A 290 10.71 0.84 -12.55
N GLY A 291 10.14 1.99 -12.88
CA GLY A 291 9.26 2.12 -14.05
C GLY A 291 9.96 1.88 -15.39
N VAL A 292 11.20 2.38 -15.56
CA VAL A 292 12.01 2.15 -16.76
C VAL A 292 12.41 0.69 -16.86
N LEU A 293 12.90 0.10 -15.78
CA LEU A 293 13.25 -1.32 -15.72
C LEU A 293 12.05 -2.22 -16.03
N SER A 294 10.86 -1.88 -15.51
CA SER A 294 9.63 -2.63 -15.84
C SER A 294 9.27 -2.54 -17.32
N ARG A 295 9.58 -1.44 -17.99
CA ARG A 295 9.39 -1.28 -19.44
C ARG A 295 10.38 -2.12 -20.21
N GLN A 296 11.65 -2.07 -19.85
CA GLN A 296 12.71 -2.89 -20.48
C GLN A 296 12.40 -4.40 -20.33
N PHE A 297 11.96 -4.82 -19.15
CA PHE A 297 11.52 -6.20 -18.96
C PHE A 297 10.34 -6.57 -19.86
N TYR A 298 9.38 -5.64 -20.05
CA TYR A 298 8.29 -5.85 -21.00
C TYR A 298 8.77 -6.00 -22.43
N GLU A 299 9.76 -5.22 -22.83
CA GLU A 299 10.39 -5.30 -24.16
C GLU A 299 11.12 -6.64 -24.35
N LEU A 300 11.80 -7.16 -23.31
CA LEU A 300 12.37 -8.51 -23.32
C LEU A 300 11.30 -9.60 -23.50
N MET A 301 10.20 -9.51 -22.76
CA MET A 301 9.07 -10.43 -22.93
C MET A 301 8.48 -10.36 -24.34
N THR A 302 8.47 -9.18 -24.95
CA THR A 302 8.04 -9.02 -26.34
C THR A 302 9.02 -9.69 -27.32
N LYS A 303 10.34 -9.51 -27.12
CA LYS A 303 11.37 -10.19 -27.92
C LYS A 303 11.31 -11.72 -27.78
N ALA A 304 10.97 -12.19 -26.57
CA ALA A 304 10.78 -13.63 -26.32
C ALA A 304 9.44 -14.17 -26.87
N GLY A 305 8.61 -13.36 -27.50
CA GLY A 305 7.30 -13.77 -28.04
C GLY A 305 6.23 -14.04 -26.96
N LEU A 306 6.45 -13.61 -25.71
CA LEU A 306 5.56 -13.91 -24.59
C LEU A 306 4.41 -12.91 -24.44
N VAL A 307 4.54 -11.73 -25.00
CA VAL A 307 3.55 -10.66 -24.95
C VAL A 307 3.57 -9.86 -26.23
N GLU A 308 2.42 -9.32 -26.62
CA GLU A 308 2.32 -8.47 -27.79
C GLU A 308 3.03 -7.11 -27.58
N LYS A 309 3.57 -6.55 -28.66
CA LYS A 309 4.13 -5.21 -28.66
C LYS A 309 3.03 -4.20 -28.30
N LYS A 310 3.26 -3.34 -27.31
CA LYS A 310 2.31 -2.28 -26.98
C LYS A 310 2.19 -1.29 -28.14
N SER A 311 1.01 -1.22 -28.73
CA SER A 311 0.70 -0.15 -29.70
C SER A 311 0.51 1.16 -28.92
N HIS A 312 1.31 2.18 -29.25
CA HIS A 312 1.14 3.54 -28.74
C HIS A 312 0.13 4.29 -29.62
N HIS A 313 -1.11 3.81 -29.73
CA HIS A 313 -2.15 4.64 -30.32
C HIS A 313 -2.53 5.75 -29.34
N LYS A 314 -2.11 6.97 -29.65
CA LYS A 314 -2.73 8.18 -29.10
C LYS A 314 -4.16 8.19 -29.64
N SER A 315 -5.17 7.98 -28.80
CA SER A 315 -6.53 8.30 -29.18
C SER A 315 -6.60 9.80 -29.46
N GLN A 316 -6.91 10.18 -30.69
CA GLN A 316 -7.20 11.58 -31.07
C GLN A 316 -8.29 12.08 -30.11
N GLY A 317 -8.02 13.15 -29.38
CA GLY A 317 -8.99 13.86 -28.55
C GLY A 317 -8.96 13.67 -27.04
N SER A 318 -8.08 12.87 -26.44
CA SER A 318 -7.96 12.82 -24.98
C SER A 318 -6.66 13.46 -24.50
N MET A 319 -6.76 14.48 -23.66
CA MET A 319 -5.65 15.04 -22.86
C MET A 319 -5.26 14.06 -21.75
N GLY A 320 -4.84 12.85 -22.08
CA GLY A 320 -4.39 11.86 -21.12
C GLY A 320 -4.24 10.48 -21.74
N ARG A 321 -3.24 9.71 -21.30
CA ARG A 321 -3.10 8.30 -21.65
C ARG A 321 -4.39 7.58 -21.26
N SER A 322 -5.13 7.02 -22.23
CA SER A 322 -6.27 6.14 -21.94
C SER A 322 -5.77 4.99 -21.06
N GLY A 323 -6.15 5.00 -19.79
CA GLY A 323 -5.59 4.11 -18.76
C GLY A 323 -6.05 2.65 -18.84
N ARG A 324 -6.74 2.24 -19.90
CA ARG A 324 -7.10 0.84 -20.15
C ARG A 324 -5.98 0.15 -20.94
N HIS A 325 -4.80 0.00 -20.33
CA HIS A 325 -3.83 -0.94 -20.84
C HIS A 325 -4.33 -2.35 -20.51
N ASN A 326 -4.40 -3.22 -21.53
CA ASN A 326 -4.48 -4.66 -21.28
C ASN A 326 -3.30 -5.05 -20.39
N LEU A 327 -3.59 -5.32 -19.13
CA LEU A 327 -2.58 -5.73 -18.17
C LEU A 327 -2.05 -7.09 -18.64
N SER A 328 -0.76 -7.15 -18.94
CA SER A 328 -0.11 -8.44 -19.21
C SER A 328 -0.33 -9.39 -18.04
N LYS A 329 -0.67 -10.65 -18.34
CA LYS A 329 -0.81 -11.72 -17.34
C LYS A 329 0.51 -12.03 -16.63
N ILE A 330 1.65 -11.66 -17.26
CA ILE A 330 3.00 -11.85 -16.74
C ILE A 330 3.77 -10.53 -16.68
N SER A 331 4.69 -10.41 -15.75
CA SER A 331 5.56 -9.26 -15.53
C SER A 331 6.75 -9.70 -14.68
N PHE A 332 7.74 -8.85 -14.40
CA PHE A 332 8.82 -9.18 -13.47
C PHE A 332 8.31 -9.71 -12.12
N HIS A 333 7.22 -9.14 -11.61
CA HIS A 333 6.60 -9.64 -10.37
C HIS A 333 6.06 -11.07 -10.49
N SER A 334 5.81 -11.57 -11.70
CA SER A 334 5.43 -12.97 -11.93
C SER A 334 6.56 -13.95 -11.61
N LEU A 335 7.84 -13.54 -11.63
CA LEU A 335 8.95 -14.36 -11.13
C LEU A 335 8.74 -14.72 -9.65
N ARG A 336 8.33 -13.77 -8.84
CA ARG A 336 7.98 -13.99 -7.43
C ARG A 336 6.81 -14.97 -7.27
N HIS A 337 5.77 -14.87 -8.12
CA HIS A 337 4.68 -15.86 -8.15
C HIS A 337 5.19 -17.24 -8.57
N THR A 338 6.13 -17.29 -9.51
CA THR A 338 6.77 -18.53 -9.97
C THR A 338 7.54 -19.18 -8.83
N THR A 339 8.40 -18.44 -8.13
CA THR A 339 9.15 -18.92 -6.95
C THR A 339 8.20 -19.52 -5.91
N THR A 340 7.16 -18.77 -5.53
CA THR A 340 6.17 -19.23 -4.56
C THR A 340 5.48 -20.51 -5.02
N SER A 341 5.11 -20.58 -6.31
CA SER A 341 4.45 -21.78 -6.87
C SER A 341 5.40 -22.98 -6.92
N LEU A 342 6.66 -22.79 -7.31
CA LEU A 342 7.66 -23.85 -7.34
C LEU A 342 7.94 -24.40 -5.94
N LEU A 343 8.10 -23.55 -4.94
CA LEU A 343 8.28 -23.96 -3.54
C LEU A 343 7.08 -24.78 -3.04
N LYS A 344 5.87 -24.29 -3.26
CA LYS A 344 4.63 -25.00 -2.86
C LYS A 344 4.49 -26.36 -3.57
N ASN A 345 4.76 -26.40 -4.89
CA ASN A 345 4.70 -27.65 -5.66
C ASN A 345 5.79 -28.66 -5.24
N ALA A 346 6.91 -28.16 -4.69
CA ALA A 346 7.96 -29.00 -4.09
C ALA A 346 7.62 -29.45 -2.64
N GLY A 347 6.40 -29.20 -2.17
CA GLY A 347 5.96 -29.61 -0.83
C GLY A 347 6.45 -28.69 0.31
N VAL A 348 6.95 -27.49 0.00
CA VAL A 348 7.31 -26.50 1.02
C VAL A 348 6.03 -25.90 1.60
N SER A 349 5.96 -25.81 2.93
CA SER A 349 4.78 -25.26 3.59
C SER A 349 4.50 -23.80 3.14
N PRO A 350 3.24 -23.37 3.06
CA PRO A 350 2.90 -21.99 2.69
C PRO A 350 3.61 -20.95 3.56
N ALA A 351 3.76 -21.22 4.84
CA ALA A 351 4.43 -20.30 5.78
C ALA A 351 5.91 -20.11 5.43
N ILE A 352 6.64 -21.20 5.11
CA ILE A 352 8.04 -21.11 4.69
C ILE A 352 8.16 -20.41 3.34
N ALA A 353 7.28 -20.73 2.37
CA ALA A 353 7.29 -20.10 1.06
C ALA A 353 7.00 -18.58 1.15
N GLU A 354 6.09 -18.16 2.01
CA GLU A 354 5.80 -16.76 2.28
C GLU A 354 6.96 -16.03 2.95
N GLU A 355 7.60 -16.66 3.94
CA GLU A 355 8.78 -16.15 4.62
C GLU A 355 9.96 -16.00 3.63
N PHE A 356 10.22 -17.04 2.84
CA PHE A 356 11.27 -17.06 1.82
C PHE A 356 11.14 -15.88 0.85
N VAL A 357 9.96 -15.66 0.33
CA VAL A 357 9.71 -14.57 -0.63
C VAL A 357 9.54 -13.23 0.06
N GLY A 358 9.18 -13.19 1.34
CA GLY A 358 8.86 -11.97 2.09
C GLY A 358 7.49 -11.41 1.71
N HIS A 359 6.44 -12.22 1.76
CA HIS A 359 5.07 -11.75 1.65
C HIS A 359 4.58 -11.15 2.96
N ASP A 360 3.94 -9.97 2.89
CA ASP A 360 3.33 -9.29 4.04
C ASP A 360 1.88 -9.74 4.30
N SER A 361 1.47 -10.90 3.78
CA SER A 361 0.11 -11.38 3.96
C SER A 361 -0.06 -12.00 5.34
N SER A 362 -1.00 -11.41 6.06
CA SER A 362 -1.58 -11.75 7.35
C SER A 362 -0.74 -11.47 8.60
N GLU A 363 -1.10 -10.41 9.28
CA GLU A 363 -0.73 -10.11 10.68
C GLU A 363 -0.96 -11.27 11.66
N MET A 364 -1.77 -12.26 11.28
CA MET A 364 -2.14 -13.38 12.16
C MET A 364 -1.13 -14.52 12.20
N ASN A 365 -0.27 -14.70 11.20
CA ASN A 365 0.71 -15.80 11.20
C ASN A 365 2.09 -15.42 11.77
N ARG A 366 2.40 -14.11 11.91
CA ARG A 366 3.69 -13.65 12.45
C ARG A 366 3.90 -13.94 13.94
N VAL A 367 2.85 -14.14 14.70
CA VAL A 367 2.93 -14.27 16.17
C VAL A 367 3.35 -15.67 16.62
N TYR A 368 3.24 -16.70 15.76
CA TYR A 368 3.36 -18.10 16.21
C TYR A 368 4.32 -19.00 15.42
N THR A 369 5.05 -18.52 14.40
CA THR A 369 5.93 -19.40 13.64
C THR A 369 7.35 -18.83 13.52
N HIS A 370 8.25 -19.28 14.38
CA HIS A 370 9.69 -19.18 14.14
C HIS A 370 10.03 -20.17 13.02
N ILE A 371 10.28 -19.66 11.82
CA ILE A 371 10.77 -20.47 10.69
C ILE A 371 12.27 -20.56 10.85
N ASP A 372 12.74 -21.80 11.02
CA ASP A 372 14.16 -22.10 11.14
C ASP A 372 14.89 -21.83 9.81
N GLN A 373 16.10 -21.32 9.91
CA GLN A 373 16.98 -21.05 8.75
C GLN A 373 17.30 -22.32 7.97
N SER A 374 17.39 -23.47 8.62
CA SER A 374 17.56 -24.78 7.97
C SER A 374 16.40 -25.15 7.04
N ALA A 375 15.14 -24.88 7.47
CA ALA A 375 13.96 -25.10 6.64
C ALA A 375 13.94 -24.17 5.40
N MET A 376 14.41 -22.92 5.56
CA MET A 376 14.57 -21.99 4.45
C MET A 376 15.61 -22.45 3.43
N ARG A 377 16.73 -23.00 3.89
CA ARG A 377 17.78 -23.56 3.02
C ARG A 377 17.27 -24.75 2.24
N LEU A 378 16.65 -25.73 2.90
CA LEU A 378 16.03 -26.88 2.24
C LEU A 378 14.98 -26.47 1.21
N ALA A 379 14.27 -25.36 1.45
CA ALA A 379 13.33 -24.80 0.50
C ALA A 379 14.03 -24.19 -0.73
N ALA A 380 15.17 -23.52 -0.54
CA ALA A 380 15.96 -22.94 -1.63
C ALA A 380 16.54 -24.02 -2.55
N ASP A 381 17.02 -25.14 -1.99
CA ASP A 381 17.61 -26.24 -2.74
C ASP A 381 16.58 -27.04 -3.59
N LYS A 382 15.27 -26.82 -3.37
CA LYS A 382 14.20 -27.39 -4.20
C LYS A 382 13.87 -26.57 -5.46
N LEU A 383 14.57 -25.46 -5.71
CA LEU A 383 14.36 -24.66 -6.91
C LEU A 383 15.09 -25.31 -8.12
N PRO A 384 14.42 -25.43 -9.29
CA PRO A 384 15.01 -26.04 -10.47
C PRO A 384 16.16 -25.20 -11.03
N ASP A 385 17.14 -25.88 -11.63
CA ASP A 385 18.29 -25.20 -12.25
C ASP A 385 17.94 -24.65 -13.65
N PHE A 386 17.95 -23.34 -13.78
CA PHE A 386 17.85 -22.60 -15.04
C PHE A 386 19.16 -21.89 -15.42
N SER A 387 20.23 -22.03 -14.62
CA SER A 387 21.50 -21.32 -14.86
C SER A 387 22.22 -21.81 -16.12
N GLN A 388 21.98 -23.05 -16.51
CA GLN A 388 22.62 -23.72 -17.65
C GLN A 388 22.00 -23.39 -19.02
N ILE A 389 20.91 -22.63 -19.07
CA ILE A 389 20.29 -22.24 -20.34
C ILE A 389 21.21 -21.22 -21.03
N LYS A 390 21.79 -21.63 -22.17
CA LYS A 390 22.64 -20.77 -22.98
C LYS A 390 21.77 -19.70 -23.68
N SER A 391 22.30 -18.48 -23.79
CA SER A 391 21.75 -17.47 -24.69
C SER A 391 22.06 -17.86 -26.12
N ASP A 392 21.13 -17.74 -27.04
CA ASP A 392 21.43 -17.78 -28.48
C ASP A 392 22.22 -16.50 -28.77
N SER A 393 23.49 -16.66 -29.14
CA SER A 393 24.45 -15.60 -29.52
C SER A 393 24.08 -15.00 -30.87
#